data_ee8eb984b3650efe929c269f1ec58614
#
_entry.id   ee8eb984b3650efe929c269f1ec58614
#
_cell.length_a   1.000
_cell.length_b   1.000
_cell.length_c   1.000
_cell.angle_alpha   90.00
_cell.angle_beta   90.00
_cell.angle_gamma   90.00
#
_symmetry.space_group_name_H-M   'P 1'
#
loop_
_entity.id
_entity.type
_entity.pdbx_description
1 polymer ?
#
loop_
_entity_poly.entity_id
_entity_poly.type
_entity_poly.pdbx_seq_one_letter_code
_entity_poly.pdbx_strand_id
1 'polypeptide(L)'
;FKKLQENFLKEMKIFLFRGRINYYFVNLYYIDRRKIMTMQMEFIKVLPSPQALMEDYPLSRASKALKAERDAAIKNIFTGKDDRFLLVIGPCSSDNEDAVLDYVYRLAKLQEQIKEKIFIVHRLYTNKPRTVGTGYKGMLHQPSPEGKEDMLGGIIAIRKMNVRVIEETGLSGAEEILYPEVFRYLSDTLSYAAVGARSSEDQLHRMIASGVGIPVGMKNPTSGYLSVMMNSVAAAQKSHDFLFRGWEVRTKGNEMAHAILRGYQDPMGNNWPNYHYEDL
;
A
#
# COMPACT_ATOMS: atom_id res chain seq x y z
N PHE A 1 11.08 -16.90 -34.72
CA PHE A 1 10.17 -17.35 -33.65
C PHE A 1 10.44 -18.81 -33.28
N LYS A 2 10.42 -19.77 -34.22
CA LYS A 2 10.69 -21.20 -33.97
C LYS A 2 12.07 -21.48 -33.34
N LYS A 3 13.12 -20.83 -33.82
CA LYS A 3 14.48 -20.98 -33.31
C LYS A 3 14.68 -20.42 -31.89
N LEU A 4 13.93 -19.39 -31.51
CA LEU A 4 13.88 -18.85 -30.15
C LEU A 4 13.13 -19.80 -29.20
N GLN A 5 12.07 -20.43 -29.68
CA GLN A 5 11.28 -21.39 -28.92
C GLN A 5 12.05 -22.71 -28.68
N GLU A 6 12.84 -23.16 -29.64
CA GLU A 6 13.70 -24.35 -29.53
C GLU A 6 14.88 -24.13 -28.58
N ASN A 7 15.49 -22.93 -28.60
CA ASN A 7 16.54 -22.58 -27.63
C ASN A 7 15.98 -22.44 -26.22
N PHE A 8 14.78 -21.86 -26.07
CA PHE A 8 14.07 -21.75 -24.80
C PHE A 8 13.77 -23.12 -24.16
N LEU A 9 13.28 -24.07 -24.97
CA LEU A 9 12.98 -25.41 -24.51
C LEU A 9 14.25 -26.23 -24.18
N LYS A 10 15.37 -25.91 -24.82
CA LYS A 10 16.66 -26.54 -24.55
C LYS A 10 17.27 -26.08 -23.22
N GLU A 11 17.18 -24.80 -22.95
CA GLU A 11 17.58 -24.18 -21.67
C GLU A 11 16.69 -24.66 -20.51
N MET A 12 15.36 -24.77 -20.74
CA MET A 12 14.42 -25.32 -19.75
C MET A 12 14.73 -26.78 -19.37
N LYS A 13 15.13 -27.63 -20.31
CA LYS A 13 15.49 -29.03 -20.02
C LYS A 13 16.72 -29.16 -19.14
N ILE A 14 17.68 -28.25 -19.23
CA ILE A 14 18.89 -28.25 -18.39
C ILE A 14 18.57 -27.84 -16.94
N PHE A 15 17.53 -27.02 -16.71
CA PHE A 15 17.15 -26.52 -15.38
C PHE A 15 16.17 -27.43 -14.61
N LEU A 16 15.33 -28.19 -15.31
CA LEU A 16 14.41 -29.15 -14.68
C LEU A 16 15.16 -30.31 -13.96
N PHE A 17 16.44 -30.54 -14.25
CA PHE A 17 17.24 -31.59 -13.62
C PHE A 17 17.76 -31.24 -12.21
N ARG A 18 17.57 -30.01 -11.72
CA ARG A 18 18.03 -29.52 -10.39
C ARG A 18 16.97 -29.18 -9.37
N GLY A 19 15.72 -29.50 -9.61
CA GLY A 19 14.65 -29.44 -8.57
C GLY A 19 14.33 -28.06 -7.99
N ARG A 20 14.81 -26.96 -8.58
CA ARG A 20 14.43 -25.61 -8.21
C ARG A 20 13.96 -24.86 -9.45
N ILE A 21 12.65 -24.66 -9.58
CA ILE A 21 12.09 -23.72 -10.55
C ILE A 21 12.53 -22.33 -10.11
N ASN A 22 13.57 -21.81 -10.72
CA ASN A 22 14.12 -20.52 -10.36
C ASN A 22 13.24 -19.43 -10.97
N TYR A 23 12.64 -18.59 -10.15
CA TYR A 23 11.85 -17.40 -10.49
C TYR A 23 12.54 -16.43 -11.48
N TYR A 24 13.82 -16.64 -11.78
CA TYR A 24 14.58 -15.92 -12.79
C TYR A 24 14.01 -16.03 -14.21
N PHE A 25 13.32 -17.13 -14.57
CA PHE A 25 12.79 -17.32 -15.93
C PHE A 25 11.60 -16.44 -16.26
N VAL A 26 10.72 -16.16 -15.31
CA VAL A 26 9.61 -15.22 -15.53
C VAL A 26 10.14 -13.79 -15.77
N ASN A 27 11.26 -13.45 -15.15
CA ASN A 27 11.91 -12.16 -15.31
C ASN A 27 12.67 -12.04 -16.65
N LEU A 28 13.24 -13.12 -17.21
CA LEU A 28 13.90 -13.08 -18.54
C LEU A 28 12.91 -12.81 -19.68
N TYR A 29 11.68 -13.29 -19.58
CA TYR A 29 10.63 -12.96 -20.54
C TYR A 29 10.22 -11.47 -20.48
N TYR A 30 10.37 -10.87 -19.30
CA TYR A 30 10.14 -9.42 -19.08
C TYR A 30 11.31 -8.55 -19.56
N ILE A 31 12.53 -9.10 -19.55
CA ILE A 31 13.77 -8.38 -19.87
C ILE A 31 13.92 -8.12 -21.38
N ASP A 32 13.47 -9.04 -22.23
CA ASP A 32 13.62 -8.89 -23.70
C ASP A 32 12.62 -7.88 -24.30
N ARG A 33 11.56 -7.50 -23.55
CA ARG A 33 10.66 -6.42 -23.93
C ARG A 33 11.28 -5.02 -23.84
N ARG A 34 12.47 -4.85 -23.23
CA ARG A 34 13.19 -3.56 -23.14
C ARG A 34 13.53 -2.98 -24.50
N LYS A 35 13.68 -3.82 -25.54
CA LYS A 35 14.02 -3.40 -26.90
C LYS A 35 12.85 -2.79 -27.70
N ILE A 36 11.62 -2.89 -27.18
CA ILE A 36 10.41 -2.49 -27.92
C ILE A 36 9.82 -1.16 -27.40
N MET A 37 10.31 -0.66 -26.26
CA MET A 37 9.75 0.55 -25.67
C MET A 37 10.57 1.78 -26.04
N THR A 38 9.93 2.72 -26.73
CA THR A 38 10.45 4.08 -27.02
C THR A 38 10.41 4.99 -25.77
N MET A 39 10.61 4.40 -24.58
CA MET A 39 10.60 5.15 -23.32
C MET A 39 12.01 5.62 -22.97
N GLN A 40 12.14 6.86 -22.53
CA GLN A 40 13.37 7.42 -21.97
C GLN A 40 13.51 7.00 -20.50
N MET A 41 13.71 5.69 -20.28
CA MET A 41 13.87 5.09 -18.95
C MET A 41 15.08 4.17 -18.96
N GLU A 42 15.87 4.23 -17.90
CA GLU A 42 16.92 3.27 -17.60
C GLU A 42 16.39 2.19 -16.66
N PHE A 43 16.52 0.94 -17.05
CA PHE A 43 16.15 -0.21 -16.21
C PHE A 43 17.37 -0.62 -15.37
N ILE A 44 17.42 -0.15 -14.13
CA ILE A 44 18.60 -0.30 -13.25
C ILE A 44 18.73 -1.73 -12.76
N LYS A 45 17.69 -2.27 -12.12
CA LYS A 45 17.69 -3.66 -11.58
C LYS A 45 16.28 -4.22 -11.47
N VAL A 46 16.17 -5.55 -11.47
CA VAL A 46 14.92 -6.25 -11.19
C VAL A 46 14.74 -6.36 -9.67
N LEU A 47 13.57 -5.96 -9.18
CA LEU A 47 13.18 -6.16 -7.78
C LEU A 47 12.53 -7.54 -7.60
N PRO A 48 12.58 -8.14 -6.39
CA PRO A 48 11.86 -9.37 -6.11
C PRO A 48 10.36 -9.18 -6.37
N SER A 49 9.67 -10.25 -6.75
CA SER A 49 8.21 -10.18 -6.84
C SER A 49 7.59 -10.01 -5.45
N PRO A 50 6.38 -9.42 -5.34
CA PRO A 50 5.67 -9.37 -4.05
C PRO A 50 5.55 -10.74 -3.38
N GLN A 51 5.25 -11.79 -4.17
CA GLN A 51 5.15 -13.15 -3.68
C GLN A 51 6.47 -13.63 -3.06
N ALA A 52 7.60 -13.46 -3.76
CA ALA A 52 8.91 -13.85 -3.24
C ALA A 52 9.25 -13.13 -1.94
N LEU A 53 8.97 -11.82 -1.86
CA LEU A 53 9.25 -11.06 -0.65
C LEU A 53 8.35 -11.48 0.54
N MET A 54 7.09 -11.85 0.26
CA MET A 54 6.19 -12.40 1.30
C MET A 54 6.63 -13.78 1.77
N GLU A 55 7.24 -14.58 0.90
CA GLU A 55 7.82 -15.89 1.24
C GLU A 55 9.12 -15.75 2.06
N ASP A 56 9.95 -14.75 1.72
CA ASP A 56 11.20 -14.47 2.45
C ASP A 56 10.94 -13.86 3.85
N TYR A 57 9.88 -13.06 3.98
CA TYR A 57 9.50 -12.40 5.24
C TYR A 57 8.01 -12.64 5.55
N PRO A 58 7.62 -13.89 5.88
CA PRO A 58 6.22 -14.26 6.08
C PRO A 58 5.70 -13.78 7.44
N LEU A 59 4.39 -13.56 7.53
CA LEU A 59 3.70 -13.55 8.81
C LEU A 59 3.59 -14.98 9.37
N SER A 60 3.71 -15.13 10.69
CA SER A 60 3.41 -16.38 11.38
C SER A 60 1.94 -16.79 11.18
N ARG A 61 1.63 -18.04 11.44
CA ARG A 61 0.24 -18.52 11.38
C ARG A 61 -0.65 -17.78 12.38
N ALA A 62 -0.13 -17.49 13.57
CA ALA A 62 -0.86 -16.75 14.61
C ALA A 62 -1.17 -15.32 14.15
N SER A 63 -0.18 -14.60 13.61
CA SER A 63 -0.36 -13.23 13.13
C SER A 63 -1.28 -13.15 11.91
N LYS A 64 -1.28 -14.15 11.04
CA LYS A 64 -2.26 -14.22 9.94
C LYS A 64 -3.70 -14.38 10.46
N ALA A 65 -3.91 -15.22 11.47
CA ALA A 65 -5.22 -15.40 12.09
C ALA A 65 -5.67 -14.11 12.79
N LEU A 66 -4.80 -13.53 13.60
CA LEU A 66 -5.05 -12.27 14.29
C LEU A 66 -5.40 -11.13 13.31
N LYS A 67 -4.64 -11.00 12.20
CA LYS A 67 -4.96 -10.01 11.18
C LYS A 67 -6.34 -10.25 10.55
N ALA A 68 -6.70 -11.49 10.27
CA ALA A 68 -8.02 -11.81 9.71
C ALA A 68 -9.15 -11.45 10.69
N GLU A 69 -8.98 -11.68 11.99
CA GLU A 69 -9.93 -11.25 13.03
C GLU A 69 -10.05 -9.73 13.08
N ARG A 70 -8.92 -9.03 13.02
CA ARG A 70 -8.91 -7.55 12.98
C ARG A 70 -9.60 -6.99 11.74
N ASP A 71 -9.35 -7.57 10.56
CA ASP A 71 -10.01 -7.18 9.31
C ASP A 71 -11.53 -7.38 9.39
N ALA A 72 -11.96 -8.49 9.99
CA ALA A 72 -13.39 -8.75 10.22
C ALA A 72 -14.03 -7.75 11.18
N ALA A 73 -13.33 -7.39 12.27
CA ALA A 73 -13.79 -6.37 13.22
C ALA A 73 -13.90 -5.00 12.54
N ILE A 74 -12.90 -4.59 11.76
CA ILE A 74 -12.93 -3.33 11.00
C ILE A 74 -14.10 -3.32 10.01
N LYS A 75 -14.31 -4.43 9.28
CA LYS A 75 -15.47 -4.55 8.38
C LYS A 75 -16.79 -4.41 9.13
N ASN A 76 -16.91 -4.98 10.32
CA ASN A 76 -18.12 -4.85 11.14
C ASN A 76 -18.37 -3.41 11.56
N ILE A 77 -17.32 -2.65 11.90
CA ILE A 77 -17.43 -1.21 12.18
C ILE A 77 -17.96 -0.45 10.96
N PHE A 78 -17.37 -0.67 9.77
CA PHE A 78 -17.81 0.00 8.55
C PHE A 78 -19.24 -0.38 8.12
N THR A 79 -19.70 -1.56 8.47
CA THR A 79 -21.07 -2.03 8.13
C THR A 79 -22.09 -1.81 9.24
N GLY A 80 -21.73 -1.10 10.32
CA GLY A 80 -22.62 -0.78 11.44
C GLY A 80 -23.02 -1.98 12.29
N LYS A 81 -22.25 -3.07 12.27
CA LYS A 81 -22.45 -4.26 13.14
C LYS A 81 -21.65 -4.17 14.42
N ASP A 82 -20.78 -3.21 14.53
CA ASP A 82 -19.90 -2.94 15.67
C ASP A 82 -19.87 -1.43 15.90
N ASP A 83 -20.26 -0.99 17.09
CA ASP A 83 -20.43 0.42 17.43
C ASP A 83 -19.12 1.09 17.91
N ARG A 84 -18.00 0.36 17.88
CA ARG A 84 -16.71 0.93 18.26
C ARG A 84 -16.27 2.01 17.27
N PHE A 85 -15.59 3.00 17.81
CA PHE A 85 -14.95 4.03 16.99
C PHE A 85 -13.64 3.50 16.39
N LEU A 86 -13.48 3.59 15.07
CA LEU A 86 -12.22 3.23 14.41
C LEU A 86 -11.25 4.41 14.46
N LEU A 87 -10.13 4.23 15.15
CA LEU A 87 -9.08 5.24 15.27
C LEU A 87 -7.85 4.83 14.44
N VAL A 88 -7.61 5.51 13.32
CA VAL A 88 -6.40 5.36 12.51
C VAL A 88 -5.38 6.42 12.93
N ILE A 89 -4.37 6.03 13.70
CA ILE A 89 -3.44 6.97 14.35
C ILE A 89 -1.98 6.53 14.20
N GLY A 90 -1.07 7.49 14.06
CA GLY A 90 0.36 7.22 13.98
C GLY A 90 1.16 8.39 13.40
N PRO A 91 2.47 8.23 13.25
CA PRO A 91 3.35 9.26 12.72
C PRO A 91 3.00 9.61 11.28
N CYS A 92 3.36 10.82 10.87
CA CYS A 92 3.23 11.24 9.47
C CYS A 92 4.30 10.57 8.59
N SER A 93 5.43 10.14 9.17
CA SER A 93 6.53 9.44 8.50
C SER A 93 7.03 8.31 9.38
N SER A 94 7.05 7.10 8.84
CA SER A 94 7.63 5.92 9.48
C SER A 94 9.01 5.68 8.87
N ASP A 95 9.98 6.50 9.26
CA ASP A 95 11.35 6.52 8.73
C ASP A 95 12.39 5.96 9.71
N ASN A 96 11.99 5.62 10.91
CA ASN A 96 12.81 4.97 11.94
C ASN A 96 12.04 3.84 12.58
N GLU A 97 12.49 2.59 12.35
CA GLU A 97 11.79 1.38 12.79
C GLU A 97 11.64 1.30 14.31
N ASP A 98 12.71 1.63 15.07
CA ASP A 98 12.68 1.53 16.53
C ASP A 98 11.71 2.55 17.16
N ALA A 99 11.69 3.78 16.63
CA ALA A 99 10.74 4.80 17.06
C ALA A 99 9.29 4.41 16.72
N VAL A 100 9.05 3.80 15.57
CA VAL A 100 7.74 3.27 15.18
C VAL A 100 7.31 2.17 16.13
N LEU A 101 8.18 1.22 16.43
CA LEU A 101 7.87 0.12 17.35
C LEU A 101 7.56 0.60 18.75
N ASP A 102 8.38 1.51 19.33
CA ASP A 102 8.07 2.09 20.65
C ASP A 102 6.68 2.74 20.67
N TYR A 103 6.38 3.51 19.63
CA TYR A 103 5.07 4.14 19.50
C TYR A 103 3.93 3.10 19.44
N VAL A 104 4.08 2.06 18.61
CA VAL A 104 3.03 1.04 18.44
C VAL A 104 2.90 0.15 19.67
N TYR A 105 3.96 -0.13 20.40
CA TYR A 105 3.87 -0.81 21.72
C TYR A 105 3.01 -0.03 22.72
N ARG A 106 3.15 1.30 22.75
CA ARG A 106 2.30 2.14 23.60
C ARG A 106 0.84 2.12 23.14
N LEU A 107 0.60 2.11 21.82
CA LEU A 107 -0.75 1.98 21.26
C LEU A 107 -1.37 0.60 21.59
N ALA A 108 -0.59 -0.47 21.53
CA ALA A 108 -1.08 -1.81 21.87
C ALA A 108 -1.52 -1.89 23.33
N LYS A 109 -0.73 -1.32 24.25
CA LYS A 109 -1.12 -1.22 25.66
C LYS A 109 -2.40 -0.38 25.87
N LEU A 110 -2.51 0.72 25.15
CA LEU A 110 -3.71 1.57 25.19
C LEU A 110 -4.91 0.83 24.61
N GLN A 111 -4.75 0.10 23.50
CA GLN A 111 -5.84 -0.68 22.87
C GLN A 111 -6.49 -1.63 23.87
N GLU A 112 -5.72 -2.31 24.72
CA GLU A 112 -6.27 -3.22 25.73
C GLU A 112 -7.17 -2.49 26.74
N GLN A 113 -6.89 -1.24 27.06
CA GLN A 113 -7.66 -0.44 27.99
C GLN A 113 -8.95 0.12 27.41
N ILE A 114 -8.98 0.38 26.08
CA ILE A 114 -10.09 1.08 25.43
C ILE A 114 -10.81 0.22 24.38
N LYS A 115 -10.46 -1.04 24.24
CA LYS A 115 -10.94 -1.95 23.16
C LYS A 115 -12.45 -2.10 23.06
N GLU A 116 -13.17 -1.85 24.17
CA GLU A 116 -14.63 -1.90 24.19
C GLU A 116 -15.29 -0.72 23.46
N LYS A 117 -14.58 0.38 23.26
CA LYS A 117 -15.09 1.62 22.65
C LYS A 117 -14.33 2.05 21.40
N ILE A 118 -13.03 1.77 21.37
CA ILE A 118 -12.16 2.26 20.31
C ILE A 118 -11.35 1.10 19.75
N PHE A 119 -11.36 0.98 18.42
CA PHE A 119 -10.52 0.03 17.69
C PHE A 119 -9.37 0.78 17.02
N ILE A 120 -8.12 0.49 17.42
CA ILE A 120 -6.94 1.19 16.90
C ILE A 120 -6.37 0.45 15.69
N VAL A 121 -6.11 1.20 14.61
CA VAL A 121 -5.24 0.83 13.50
C VAL A 121 -4.07 1.80 13.49
N HIS A 122 -2.86 1.31 13.65
CA HIS A 122 -1.69 2.18 13.65
C HIS A 122 -1.29 2.56 12.22
N ARG A 123 -0.80 3.79 12.06
CA ARG A 123 -0.41 4.33 10.77
C ARG A 123 1.08 4.14 10.52
N LEU A 124 1.42 3.50 9.39
CA LEU A 124 2.78 3.23 8.92
C LEU A 124 3.01 3.90 7.56
N TYR A 125 2.93 5.22 7.48
CA TYR A 125 3.14 5.93 6.23
C TYR A 125 4.64 5.96 5.90
N THR A 126 5.08 5.01 5.08
CA THR A 126 6.49 4.78 4.75
C THR A 126 6.98 5.61 3.57
N ASN A 127 6.08 6.20 2.81
CA ASN A 127 6.40 6.99 1.62
C ASN A 127 5.99 8.45 1.78
N LYS A 128 6.71 9.34 1.10
CA LYS A 128 6.47 10.79 1.15
C LYS A 128 6.21 11.35 -0.24
N PRO A 129 5.00 11.91 -0.50
CA PRO A 129 4.76 12.65 -1.71
C PRO A 129 5.54 13.99 -1.66
N ARG A 130 6.36 14.24 -2.67
CA ARG A 130 7.11 15.49 -2.82
C ARG A 130 6.64 16.24 -4.06
N THR A 131 6.15 17.45 -3.89
CA THR A 131 5.58 18.26 -4.98
C THR A 131 6.61 18.58 -6.05
N VAL A 132 7.84 18.90 -5.65
CA VAL A 132 8.95 19.21 -6.57
C VAL A 132 9.95 18.06 -6.74
N GLY A 133 9.67 16.89 -6.15
CA GLY A 133 10.50 15.70 -6.31
C GLY A 133 11.83 15.70 -5.54
N THR A 134 12.12 16.73 -4.73
CA THR A 134 13.35 16.86 -3.96
C THR A 134 13.13 16.50 -2.48
N GLY A 135 14.23 16.17 -1.76
CA GLY A 135 14.23 15.79 -0.35
C GLY A 135 13.87 14.32 -0.13
N TYR A 136 13.86 13.91 1.13
CA TYR A 136 13.57 12.53 1.53
C TYR A 136 12.19 12.06 1.03
N LYS A 137 12.18 11.03 0.21
CA LYS A 137 10.98 10.49 -0.46
C LYS A 137 10.31 9.33 0.30
N GLY A 138 10.83 9.01 1.48
CA GLY A 138 10.35 7.90 2.30
C GLY A 138 11.20 6.64 2.18
N MET A 139 10.90 5.68 3.04
CA MET A 139 11.69 4.46 3.24
C MET A 139 11.84 3.62 1.96
N LEU A 140 10.87 3.64 1.04
CA LEU A 140 10.96 2.92 -0.23
C LEU A 140 12.19 3.33 -1.05
N HIS A 141 12.43 4.63 -1.14
CA HIS A 141 13.56 5.15 -1.92
C HIS A 141 14.86 5.15 -1.13
N GLN A 142 14.75 5.34 0.18
CA GLN A 142 15.88 5.59 1.06
C GLN A 142 15.55 4.97 2.43
N PRO A 143 16.03 3.73 2.72
CA PRO A 143 15.71 2.99 3.95
C PRO A 143 16.02 3.75 5.24
N SER A 144 17.05 4.60 5.23
CA SER A 144 17.41 5.53 6.29
C SER A 144 17.49 6.94 5.73
N PRO A 145 16.95 7.96 6.41
CA PRO A 145 16.98 9.35 5.96
C PRO A 145 18.38 9.89 5.64
N GLU A 146 19.41 9.40 6.33
CA GLU A 146 20.83 9.77 6.14
C GLU A 146 21.54 8.87 5.14
N GLY A 147 20.90 7.77 4.70
CA GLY A 147 21.48 6.78 3.79
C GLY A 147 21.40 7.19 2.32
N LYS A 148 21.98 6.35 1.47
CA LYS A 148 21.84 6.47 0.01
C LYS A 148 20.52 5.90 -0.46
N GLU A 149 20.09 6.31 -1.66
CA GLU A 149 18.93 5.72 -2.32
C GLU A 149 19.18 4.22 -2.59
N ASP A 150 18.28 3.37 -2.09
CA ASP A 150 18.25 1.91 -2.30
C ASP A 150 16.83 1.40 -2.23
N MET A 151 16.18 1.31 -3.38
CA MET A 151 14.79 0.87 -3.48
C MET A 151 14.60 -0.61 -3.09
N LEU A 152 15.59 -1.48 -3.32
CA LEU A 152 15.53 -2.88 -2.89
C LEU A 152 15.61 -2.97 -1.36
N GLY A 153 16.59 -2.30 -0.76
CA GLY A 153 16.68 -2.20 0.69
C GLY A 153 15.43 -1.56 1.30
N GLY A 154 14.88 -0.54 0.64
CA GLY A 154 13.67 0.16 1.06
C GLY A 154 12.44 -0.75 1.15
N ILE A 155 12.13 -1.51 0.09
CA ILE A 155 10.95 -2.38 0.11
C ILE A 155 11.11 -3.54 1.11
N ILE A 156 12.34 -4.05 1.29
CA ILE A 156 12.64 -5.05 2.31
C ILE A 156 12.44 -4.47 3.72
N ALA A 157 12.95 -3.27 3.98
CA ALA A 157 12.81 -2.61 5.28
C ALA A 157 11.34 -2.35 5.62
N ILE A 158 10.55 -1.84 4.67
CA ILE A 158 9.11 -1.63 4.84
C ILE A 158 8.41 -2.95 5.16
N ARG A 159 8.70 -4.01 4.42
CA ARG A 159 8.11 -5.33 4.65
C ARG A 159 8.44 -5.86 6.05
N LYS A 160 9.72 -5.85 6.43
CA LYS A 160 10.18 -6.30 7.74
C LYS A 160 9.53 -5.53 8.88
N MET A 161 9.47 -4.21 8.80
CA MET A 161 8.85 -3.37 9.81
C MET A 161 7.35 -3.71 9.97
N ASN A 162 6.61 -3.85 8.86
CA ASN A 162 5.19 -4.23 8.91
C ASN A 162 4.97 -5.60 9.56
N VAL A 163 5.77 -6.61 9.18
CA VAL A 163 5.72 -7.96 9.78
C VAL A 163 6.03 -7.89 11.26
N ARG A 164 7.14 -7.23 11.64
CA ARG A 164 7.59 -7.11 13.02
C ARG A 164 6.55 -6.43 13.90
N VAL A 165 5.92 -5.36 13.41
CA VAL A 165 4.87 -4.66 14.18
C VAL A 165 3.71 -5.59 14.50
N ILE A 166 3.20 -6.36 13.54
CA ILE A 166 2.10 -7.30 13.80
C ILE A 166 2.53 -8.42 14.75
N GLU A 167 3.70 -9.02 14.52
CA GLU A 167 4.22 -10.12 15.33
C GLU A 167 4.43 -9.71 16.80
N GLU A 168 4.94 -8.51 17.04
CA GLU A 168 5.31 -8.07 18.38
C GLU A 168 4.18 -7.36 19.13
N THR A 169 3.22 -6.73 18.41
CA THR A 169 2.20 -5.89 19.05
C THR A 169 0.77 -6.35 18.83
N GLY A 170 0.53 -7.23 17.88
CA GLY A 170 -0.81 -7.67 17.49
C GLY A 170 -1.62 -6.59 16.74
N LEU A 171 -1.06 -5.43 16.45
CA LEU A 171 -1.75 -4.37 15.71
C LEU A 171 -1.43 -4.45 14.22
N SER A 172 -2.46 -4.46 13.37
CA SER A 172 -2.31 -4.37 11.92
C SER A 172 -2.24 -2.90 11.47
N GLY A 173 -1.52 -2.66 10.37
CA GLY A 173 -1.15 -1.32 9.94
C GLY A 173 -2.09 -0.66 8.93
N ALA A 174 -1.92 0.66 8.79
CA ALA A 174 -2.47 1.49 7.74
C ALA A 174 -1.35 2.13 6.91
N GLU A 175 -1.43 2.10 5.59
CA GLU A 175 -0.48 2.75 4.69
C GLU A 175 -1.17 3.73 3.74
N GLU A 176 -0.48 4.80 3.36
CA GLU A 176 -0.89 5.65 2.24
C GLU A 176 -0.39 5.02 0.93
N ILE A 177 -1.32 4.67 0.04
CA ILE A 177 -1.00 4.13 -1.29
C ILE A 177 -0.49 5.28 -2.16
N LEU A 178 0.79 5.62 -2.02
CA LEU A 178 1.43 6.61 -2.89
C LEU A 178 1.85 5.97 -4.21
N TYR A 179 2.35 4.75 -4.13
CA TYR A 179 2.71 3.91 -5.27
C TYR A 179 1.88 2.63 -5.22
N PRO A 180 0.90 2.44 -6.12
CA PRO A 180 0.01 1.26 -6.12
C PRO A 180 0.73 -0.08 -6.12
N GLU A 181 1.91 -0.16 -6.76
CA GLU A 181 2.72 -1.39 -6.75
C GLU A 181 3.23 -1.78 -5.35
N VAL A 182 3.52 -0.81 -4.46
CA VAL A 182 3.99 -1.08 -3.09
C VAL A 182 2.94 -1.81 -2.26
N PHE A 183 1.66 -1.49 -2.44
CA PHE A 183 0.56 -2.15 -1.74
C PHE A 183 0.64 -3.67 -1.86
N ARG A 184 1.05 -4.19 -3.02
CA ARG A 184 1.13 -5.63 -3.27
C ARG A 184 2.15 -6.36 -2.38
N TYR A 185 3.21 -5.67 -1.94
CA TYR A 185 4.22 -6.22 -1.04
C TYR A 185 3.77 -6.27 0.42
N LEU A 186 2.67 -5.56 0.73
CA LEU A 186 2.16 -5.34 2.08
C LEU A 186 0.71 -5.80 2.25
N SER A 187 0.08 -6.35 1.20
CA SER A 187 -1.36 -6.66 1.18
C SER A 187 -1.81 -7.61 2.30
N ASP A 188 -0.92 -8.46 2.79
CA ASP A 188 -1.18 -9.38 3.90
C ASP A 188 -0.91 -8.78 5.29
N THR A 189 -0.36 -7.56 5.38
CA THR A 189 -0.06 -6.88 6.65
C THR A 189 -0.96 -5.68 6.91
N LEU A 190 -1.56 -5.09 5.87
CA LEU A 190 -2.37 -3.88 5.98
C LEU A 190 -3.84 -4.20 6.21
N SER A 191 -4.47 -3.50 7.15
CA SER A 191 -5.91 -3.55 7.42
C SER A 191 -6.65 -2.26 7.05
N TYR A 192 -5.92 -1.26 6.60
CA TYR A 192 -6.47 0.01 6.14
C TYR A 192 -5.52 0.65 5.12
N ALA A 193 -6.07 1.36 4.15
CA ALA A 193 -5.28 2.12 3.19
C ALA A 193 -5.86 3.52 3.00
N ALA A 194 -5.00 4.48 2.63
CA ALA A 194 -5.44 5.82 2.27
C ALA A 194 -4.93 6.19 0.87
N VAL A 195 -5.73 6.87 0.09
CA VAL A 195 -5.30 7.51 -1.15
C VAL A 195 -4.97 8.96 -0.86
N GLY A 196 -3.75 9.37 -1.19
CA GLY A 196 -3.24 10.70 -0.93
C GLY A 196 -3.94 11.79 -1.75
N ALA A 197 -3.93 13.02 -1.23
CA ALA A 197 -4.60 14.17 -1.86
C ALA A 197 -4.13 14.45 -3.32
N ARG A 198 -2.90 14.10 -3.66
CA ARG A 198 -2.37 14.26 -5.03
C ARG A 198 -2.82 13.17 -5.98
N SER A 199 -3.34 12.06 -5.46
CA SER A 199 -3.73 10.87 -6.22
C SER A 199 -5.24 10.64 -6.25
N SER A 200 -6.04 11.51 -5.63
CA SER A 200 -7.51 11.33 -5.52
C SER A 200 -8.21 11.32 -6.89
N GLU A 201 -7.64 11.98 -7.89
CA GLU A 201 -8.19 12.04 -9.26
C GLU A 201 -7.57 10.98 -10.17
N ASP A 202 -6.50 10.32 -9.74
CA ASP A 202 -5.81 9.33 -10.55
C ASP A 202 -6.62 8.03 -10.70
N GLN A 203 -6.80 7.62 -11.95
CA GLN A 203 -7.63 6.44 -12.28
C GLN A 203 -7.07 5.15 -11.72
N LEU A 204 -5.74 4.98 -11.72
CA LEU A 204 -5.13 3.76 -11.20
C LEU A 204 -5.36 3.63 -9.69
N HIS A 205 -5.24 4.74 -8.93
CA HIS A 205 -5.52 4.73 -7.50
C HIS A 205 -7.00 4.43 -7.21
N ARG A 206 -7.94 5.03 -7.96
CA ARG A 206 -9.38 4.75 -7.83
C ARG A 206 -9.70 3.28 -8.12
N MET A 207 -9.10 2.70 -9.17
CA MET A 207 -9.32 1.31 -9.53
C MET A 207 -8.71 0.35 -8.50
N ILE A 208 -7.51 0.62 -8.00
CA ILE A 208 -6.93 -0.16 -6.91
C ILE A 208 -7.80 -0.07 -5.66
N ALA A 209 -8.25 1.13 -5.29
CA ALA A 209 -9.16 1.32 -4.15
C ALA A 209 -10.46 0.50 -4.28
N SER A 210 -10.99 0.35 -5.50
CA SER A 210 -12.17 -0.48 -5.77
C SER A 210 -11.91 -1.99 -5.78
N GLY A 211 -10.64 -2.40 -5.90
CA GLY A 211 -10.23 -3.80 -6.03
C GLY A 211 -9.67 -4.43 -4.75
N VAL A 212 -9.38 -3.64 -3.71
CA VAL A 212 -8.85 -4.16 -2.45
C VAL A 212 -9.94 -4.52 -1.45
N GLY A 213 -9.68 -5.52 -0.61
CA GLY A 213 -10.64 -6.05 0.37
C GLY A 213 -10.59 -5.39 1.75
N ILE A 214 -9.88 -4.27 1.88
CA ILE A 214 -9.74 -3.50 3.14
C ILE A 214 -10.33 -2.09 2.96
N PRO A 215 -10.68 -1.37 4.03
CA PRO A 215 -11.13 0.02 3.94
C PRO A 215 -10.10 0.92 3.26
N VAL A 216 -10.58 1.79 2.37
CA VAL A 216 -9.76 2.78 1.69
C VAL A 216 -10.35 4.17 1.89
N GLY A 217 -9.57 5.04 2.56
CA GLY A 217 -9.92 6.44 2.71
C GLY A 217 -9.44 7.29 1.53
N MET A 218 -10.35 7.97 0.86
CA MET A 218 -10.06 8.88 -0.26
C MET A 218 -9.93 10.30 0.29
N LYS A 219 -8.73 10.89 0.24
CA LYS A 219 -8.52 12.27 0.73
C LYS A 219 -9.08 13.28 -0.29
N ASN A 220 -9.60 14.41 0.19
CA ASN A 220 -9.84 15.54 -0.71
C ASN A 220 -8.51 16.03 -1.32
N PRO A 221 -8.52 16.55 -2.57
CA PRO A 221 -7.31 17.00 -3.24
C PRO A 221 -6.67 18.20 -2.52
N THR A 222 -5.46 18.56 -2.94
CA THR A 222 -4.74 19.71 -2.35
C THR A 222 -5.45 21.04 -2.56
N SER A 223 -6.31 21.13 -3.58
CA SER A 223 -7.21 22.28 -3.84
C SER A 223 -8.39 22.40 -2.87
N GLY A 224 -8.67 21.38 -2.06
CA GLY A 224 -9.76 21.38 -1.10
C GLY A 224 -11.12 20.93 -1.62
N TYR A 225 -11.31 20.68 -2.92
CA TYR A 225 -12.62 20.36 -3.51
C TYR A 225 -13.21 19.05 -2.98
N LEU A 226 -14.30 19.15 -2.23
CA LEU A 226 -15.01 17.99 -1.67
C LEU A 226 -15.66 17.14 -2.76
N SER A 227 -16.18 17.77 -3.81
CA SER A 227 -16.81 17.06 -4.94
C SER A 227 -15.86 16.07 -5.62
N VAL A 228 -14.58 16.41 -5.72
CA VAL A 228 -13.54 15.50 -6.27
C VAL A 228 -13.36 14.29 -5.36
N MET A 229 -13.30 14.49 -4.06
CA MET A 229 -13.21 13.41 -3.07
C MET A 229 -14.44 12.50 -3.14
N MET A 230 -15.64 13.07 -3.15
CA MET A 230 -16.89 12.30 -3.23
C MET A 230 -16.97 11.49 -4.52
N ASN A 231 -16.57 12.06 -5.65
CA ASN A 231 -16.47 11.32 -6.91
C ASN A 231 -15.45 10.17 -6.82
N SER A 232 -14.35 10.37 -6.10
CA SER A 232 -13.33 9.33 -5.90
C SER A 232 -13.85 8.19 -5.03
N VAL A 233 -14.60 8.50 -3.97
CA VAL A 233 -15.29 7.50 -3.13
C VAL A 233 -16.30 6.72 -3.97
N ALA A 234 -17.18 7.43 -4.70
CA ALA A 234 -18.19 6.79 -5.56
C ALA A 234 -17.57 5.89 -6.64
N ALA A 235 -16.44 6.30 -7.22
CA ALA A 235 -15.69 5.47 -8.15
C ALA A 235 -15.11 4.23 -7.46
N ALA A 236 -14.49 4.38 -6.29
CA ALA A 236 -13.91 3.24 -5.55
C ALA A 236 -14.98 2.24 -5.09
N GLN A 237 -16.22 2.66 -4.86
CA GLN A 237 -17.32 1.78 -4.49
C GLN A 237 -17.92 0.99 -5.68
N LYS A 238 -17.56 1.35 -6.92
CA LYS A 238 -18.08 0.69 -8.13
C LYS A 238 -17.08 -0.31 -8.71
N SER A 239 -17.61 -1.29 -9.46
CA SER A 239 -16.82 -2.21 -10.28
C SER A 239 -16.25 -1.49 -11.51
N HIS A 240 -15.02 -1.77 -11.87
CA HIS A 240 -14.33 -1.23 -13.04
C HIS A 240 -13.53 -2.30 -13.75
N ASP A 241 -13.48 -2.21 -15.08
CA ASP A 241 -12.57 -2.99 -15.91
C ASP A 241 -11.35 -2.13 -16.26
N PHE A 242 -10.17 -2.70 -16.12
CA PHE A 242 -8.92 -2.00 -16.48
C PHE A 242 -7.76 -2.93 -16.78
N LEU A 243 -6.72 -2.37 -17.39
CA LEU A 243 -5.49 -3.10 -17.67
C LEU A 243 -4.58 -3.08 -16.45
N PHE A 244 -4.28 -4.26 -15.90
CA PHE A 244 -3.38 -4.40 -14.77
C PHE A 244 -2.35 -5.50 -15.04
N ARG A 245 -1.05 -5.12 -15.17
CA ARG A 245 0.07 -6.06 -15.38
C ARG A 245 -0.10 -7.01 -16.58
N GLY A 246 -0.69 -6.50 -17.66
CA GLY A 246 -0.91 -7.28 -18.87
C GLY A 246 -2.17 -8.17 -18.83
N TRP A 247 -3.01 -8.00 -17.80
CA TRP A 247 -4.30 -8.64 -17.69
C TRP A 247 -5.43 -7.62 -17.80
N GLU A 248 -6.50 -7.99 -18.47
CA GLU A 248 -7.79 -7.35 -18.26
C GLU A 248 -8.34 -7.83 -16.93
N VAL A 249 -8.60 -6.92 -16.00
CA VAL A 249 -9.11 -7.23 -14.67
C VAL A 249 -10.40 -6.47 -14.41
N ARG A 250 -11.27 -7.06 -13.61
CA ARG A 250 -12.51 -6.44 -13.13
C ARG A 250 -12.49 -6.36 -11.61
N THR A 251 -12.59 -5.14 -11.06
CA THR A 251 -12.77 -4.94 -9.63
C THR A 251 -14.20 -5.24 -9.21
N LYS A 252 -14.40 -5.49 -7.91
CA LYS A 252 -15.75 -5.76 -7.38
C LYS A 252 -16.46 -4.52 -6.84
N GLY A 253 -15.73 -3.41 -6.70
CA GLY A 253 -16.12 -2.28 -5.88
C GLY A 253 -15.79 -2.53 -4.39
N ASN A 254 -15.52 -1.46 -3.68
CA ASN A 254 -15.16 -1.49 -2.26
C ASN A 254 -16.19 -0.72 -1.44
N GLU A 255 -17.12 -1.41 -0.79
CA GLU A 255 -18.17 -0.82 0.05
C GLU A 255 -17.62 -0.03 1.25
N MET A 256 -16.37 -0.32 1.65
CA MET A 256 -15.67 0.36 2.75
C MET A 256 -14.82 1.55 2.27
N ALA A 257 -14.92 1.94 0.99
CA ALA A 257 -14.31 3.18 0.52
C ALA A 257 -15.06 4.38 1.11
N HIS A 258 -14.32 5.33 1.68
CA HIS A 258 -14.87 6.47 2.42
C HIS A 258 -14.02 7.72 2.25
N ALA A 259 -14.54 8.84 2.67
CA ALA A 259 -13.90 10.14 2.62
C ALA A 259 -12.92 10.35 3.77
N ILE A 260 -11.78 10.99 3.48
CA ILE A 260 -10.90 11.57 4.50
C ILE A 260 -10.82 13.07 4.25
N LEU A 261 -11.39 13.83 5.15
CA LEU A 261 -11.33 15.28 5.10
C LEU A 261 -9.98 15.78 5.62
N ARG A 262 -9.36 16.69 4.89
CA ARG A 262 -8.12 17.35 5.28
C ARG A 262 -8.16 18.82 4.90
N GLY A 263 -7.40 19.65 5.61
CA GLY A 263 -7.19 21.04 5.24
C GLY A 263 -6.59 21.18 3.84
N TYR A 264 -6.73 22.36 3.26
CA TYR A 264 -6.20 22.69 1.94
C TYR A 264 -5.46 24.03 1.96
N GLN A 265 -4.73 24.29 0.89
CA GLN A 265 -4.10 25.59 0.67
C GLN A 265 -4.76 26.26 -0.53
N ASP A 266 -5.17 27.51 -0.37
CA ASP A 266 -5.74 28.30 -1.46
C ASP A 266 -4.66 28.77 -2.44
N PRO A 267 -5.02 29.32 -3.62
CA PRO A 267 -4.06 29.83 -4.59
C PRO A 267 -3.18 30.98 -4.06
N MET A 268 -3.58 31.64 -2.98
CA MET A 268 -2.80 32.69 -2.32
C MET A 268 -1.81 32.15 -1.30
N GLY A 269 -1.81 30.81 -1.05
CA GLY A 269 -0.93 30.15 -0.11
C GLY A 269 -1.46 30.08 1.33
N ASN A 270 -2.68 30.53 1.60
CA ASN A 270 -3.28 30.43 2.92
C ASN A 270 -3.76 29.01 3.21
N ASN A 271 -3.59 28.55 4.45
CA ASN A 271 -4.07 27.26 4.90
C ASN A 271 -5.47 27.37 5.47
N TRP A 272 -6.37 26.53 5.01
CA TRP A 272 -7.75 26.45 5.43
C TRP A 272 -8.11 25.08 5.96
N PRO A 273 -8.94 24.97 7.03
CA PRO A 273 -9.60 23.72 7.36
C PRO A 273 -10.60 23.36 6.24
N ASN A 274 -10.88 22.09 6.07
CA ASN A 274 -11.86 21.62 5.09
C ASN A 274 -12.78 20.57 5.71
N TYR A 275 -13.36 20.93 6.85
CA TYR A 275 -14.26 20.10 7.64
C TYR A 275 -15.27 20.98 8.37
N HIS A 276 -15.96 21.84 7.58
CA HIS A 276 -17.10 22.58 8.08
C HIS A 276 -18.28 21.62 8.18
N TYR A 277 -18.95 21.61 9.33
CA TYR A 277 -20.06 20.69 9.58
C TYR A 277 -21.24 20.94 8.63
N GLU A 278 -21.36 22.15 8.10
CA GLU A 278 -22.37 22.52 7.11
C GLU A 278 -22.19 21.83 5.75
N ASP A 279 -20.98 21.38 5.46
CA ASP A 279 -20.61 20.70 4.21
C ASP A 279 -20.66 19.18 4.33
N LEU A 280 -20.88 18.65 5.53
CA LEU A 280 -20.91 17.22 5.84
C LEU A 280 -22.32 16.70 5.99
#